data_f46e0ca75eaa635367811da0978e774b
#
_entry.id   f46e0ca75eaa635367811da0978e774b
#
_cell.length_a   1.000
_cell.length_b   1.000
_cell.length_c   1.000
_cell.angle_alpha   90.00
_cell.angle_beta   90.00
_cell.angle_gamma   90.00
#
_symmetry.space_group_name_H-M   'P 1'
#
loop_
_entity.id
_entity.type
_entity.pdbx_description
1 polymer ?
#
loop_
_entity_poly.entity_id
_entity_poly.type
_entity_poly.pdbx_seq_one_letter_code
_entity_poly.pdbx_strand_id
1 'polypeptide(L)'
;MITTLRRSTIALLASSLLLTIGRGATLPFMTIYLTRRFQLEVDVIGYALSLALVVGVLFSMGFGILADRFDKKRYMVWSVLVFILGFSAIPLVNNAPLVVIFFALINCAYSVFSTVLKAWFADRLTAEKKARIFSLNYTILNIGWTVGPPIGTLLVMHSINLPFWLAAACAAFPLVFIQLFLQRDGGAAAQPGAAPWSPSVLLRDRALLWFTCSGLLASSVGGAFASCLSQYVLVVASSDFAEKVVAVVLPVNAAVVVALQYAVGRRLSARNIRPLMTFGTVCFVIGLVGFMFSGASLWAWGISAAIFTLGEVIYAPGEYMLIDHIAPPGMKASYFSAQSLGWLGAAFNPMLTGLILTHLPHWSLFVILIVAIVAAWLMIFRGINARPWQPDSPLANA
;
A
#
# COMPACT_ATOMS: atom_id res chain seq x y z
N MET A 1 6.92 18.58 -24.52
CA MET A 1 5.98 17.58 -23.98
C MET A 1 6.68 16.43 -23.21
N ILE A 2 7.64 15.71 -23.77
CA ILE A 2 8.35 14.59 -23.11
C ILE A 2 9.09 15.04 -21.84
N THR A 3 9.78 16.16 -21.86
CA THR A 3 10.51 16.71 -20.69
C THR A 3 9.57 17.13 -19.55
N THR A 4 8.41 17.68 -19.87
CA THR A 4 7.40 18.10 -18.88
C THR A 4 6.78 16.90 -18.20
N LEU A 5 6.38 15.86 -18.95
CA LEU A 5 5.86 14.61 -18.41
C LEU A 5 6.87 13.91 -17.46
N ARG A 6 8.16 13.92 -17.84
CA ARG A 6 9.23 13.40 -16.99
C ARG A 6 9.36 14.17 -15.67
N ARG A 7 9.30 15.51 -15.72
CA ARG A 7 9.36 16.37 -14.51
C ARG A 7 8.16 16.11 -13.60
N SER A 8 6.94 16.03 -14.16
CA SER A 8 5.74 15.73 -13.38
C SER A 8 5.83 14.34 -12.72
N THR A 9 6.31 13.31 -13.43
CA THR A 9 6.48 11.97 -12.88
C THR A 9 7.47 11.95 -11.72
N ILE A 10 8.63 12.63 -11.85
CA ILE A 10 9.63 12.73 -10.78
C ILE A 10 9.04 13.49 -9.58
N ALA A 11 8.33 14.59 -9.81
CA ALA A 11 7.69 15.37 -8.74
C ALA A 11 6.68 14.54 -7.96
N LEU A 12 5.87 13.72 -8.64
CA LEU A 12 4.91 12.84 -8.00
C LEU A 12 5.56 11.69 -7.22
N LEU A 13 6.64 11.09 -7.75
CA LEU A 13 7.40 10.06 -7.04
C LEU A 13 8.09 10.64 -5.79
N ALA A 14 8.68 11.84 -5.89
CA ALA A 14 9.25 12.54 -4.74
C ALA A 14 8.17 12.90 -3.70
N SER A 15 6.99 13.32 -4.15
CA SER A 15 5.84 13.57 -3.27
C SER A 15 5.39 12.30 -2.55
N SER A 16 5.33 11.17 -3.24
CA SER A 16 5.01 9.87 -2.67
C SER A 16 6.01 9.46 -1.58
N LEU A 17 7.31 9.68 -1.81
CA LEU A 17 8.36 9.42 -0.84
C LEU A 17 8.18 10.26 0.43
N LEU A 18 8.05 11.57 0.28
CA LEU A 18 7.98 12.50 1.42
C LEU A 18 6.73 12.27 2.28
N LEU A 19 5.57 12.05 1.65
CA LEU A 19 4.34 11.70 2.37
C LEU A 19 4.48 10.36 3.11
N THR A 20 5.17 9.39 2.50
CA THR A 20 5.38 8.08 3.12
C THR A 20 6.39 8.15 4.27
N ILE A 21 7.46 8.94 4.16
CA ILE A 21 8.40 9.19 5.26
C ILE A 21 7.65 9.83 6.44
N GLY A 22 6.87 10.88 6.19
CA GLY A 22 6.07 11.54 7.24
C GLY A 22 5.12 10.57 7.94
N ARG A 23 4.43 9.73 7.17
CA ARG A 23 3.53 8.71 7.72
C ARG A 23 4.28 7.61 8.49
N GLY A 24 5.41 7.14 7.96
CA GLY A 24 6.26 6.14 8.62
C GLY A 24 6.88 6.66 9.93
N ALA A 25 7.21 7.95 9.99
CA ALA A 25 7.74 8.59 11.20
C ALA A 25 6.68 8.79 12.30
N THR A 26 5.39 8.72 11.98
CA THR A 26 4.30 9.04 12.93
C THR A 26 3.48 7.82 13.33
N LEU A 27 3.15 6.96 12.37
CA LEU A 27 2.18 5.87 12.56
C LEU A 27 2.58 4.88 13.67
N PRO A 28 3.84 4.41 13.79
CA PRO A 28 4.26 3.51 14.85
C PRO A 28 4.19 4.16 16.25
N PHE A 29 4.28 5.48 16.32
CA PHE A 29 4.29 6.24 17.57
C PHE A 29 2.92 6.71 18.03
N MET A 30 1.87 6.48 17.25
CA MET A 30 0.53 6.94 17.56
C MET A 30 -0.01 6.33 18.87
N THR A 31 0.28 5.06 19.11
CA THR A 31 -0.04 4.38 20.38
C THR A 31 0.68 5.05 21.54
N ILE A 32 1.99 5.27 21.43
CA ILE A 32 2.79 5.92 22.47
C ILE A 32 2.29 7.34 22.72
N TYR A 33 1.94 8.08 21.67
CA TYR A 33 1.40 9.43 21.77
C TYR A 33 0.10 9.48 22.57
N LEU A 34 -0.86 8.60 22.23
CA LEU A 34 -2.16 8.53 22.90
C LEU A 34 -2.03 8.07 24.36
N THR A 35 -1.15 7.08 24.63
CA THR A 35 -0.87 6.64 25.99
C THR A 35 -0.24 7.76 26.83
N ARG A 36 0.83 8.40 26.35
CA ARG A 36 1.56 9.42 27.13
C ARG A 36 0.78 10.70 27.33
N ARG A 37 0.00 11.14 26.33
CA ARG A 37 -0.68 12.43 26.38
C ARG A 37 -2.07 12.34 27.02
N PHE A 38 -2.79 11.24 26.81
CA PHE A 38 -4.18 11.09 27.27
C PHE A 38 -4.38 9.95 28.26
N GLN A 39 -3.31 9.21 28.60
CA GLN A 39 -3.31 8.08 29.54
C GLN A 39 -4.37 7.01 29.20
N LEU A 40 -4.62 6.79 27.90
CA LEU A 40 -5.54 5.78 27.44
C LEU A 40 -4.92 4.38 27.56
N GLU A 41 -5.76 3.40 27.86
CA GLU A 41 -5.37 2.00 27.87
C GLU A 41 -5.06 1.49 26.44
N VAL A 42 -4.14 0.53 26.34
CA VAL A 42 -3.60 0.09 25.04
C VAL A 42 -4.66 -0.59 24.18
N ASP A 43 -5.62 -1.30 24.79
CA ASP A 43 -6.75 -1.93 24.10
C ASP A 43 -7.70 -0.89 23.49
N VAL A 44 -8.05 0.16 24.25
CA VAL A 44 -8.88 1.29 23.76
C VAL A 44 -8.20 1.97 22.58
N ILE A 45 -6.87 2.20 22.67
CA ILE A 45 -6.08 2.77 21.58
C ILE A 45 -6.10 1.84 20.36
N GLY A 46 -5.92 0.55 20.57
CA GLY A 46 -5.96 -0.45 19.51
C GLY A 46 -7.27 -0.42 18.72
N TYR A 47 -8.41 -0.41 19.44
CA TYR A 47 -9.74 -0.29 18.80
C TYR A 47 -9.91 1.04 18.06
N ALA A 48 -9.51 2.16 18.68
CA ALA A 48 -9.65 3.48 18.08
C ALA A 48 -8.83 3.64 16.80
N LEU A 49 -7.56 3.19 16.80
CA LEU A 49 -6.69 3.25 15.62
C LEU A 49 -7.15 2.30 14.52
N SER A 50 -7.59 1.10 14.88
CA SER A 50 -8.14 0.14 13.90
C SER A 50 -9.39 0.69 13.24
N LEU A 51 -10.32 1.26 14.02
CA LEU A 51 -11.52 1.92 13.50
C LEU A 51 -11.16 3.09 12.58
N ALA A 52 -10.20 3.93 12.98
CA ALA A 52 -9.73 5.04 12.17
C ALA A 52 -9.14 4.60 10.83
N LEU A 53 -8.38 3.49 10.81
CA LEU A 53 -7.83 2.92 9.57
C LEU A 53 -8.94 2.37 8.66
N VAL A 54 -9.88 1.62 9.21
CA VAL A 54 -11.02 1.07 8.43
C VAL A 54 -11.87 2.20 7.86
N VAL A 55 -12.24 3.18 8.68
CA VAL A 55 -12.99 4.36 8.24
C VAL A 55 -12.20 5.12 7.17
N GLY A 56 -10.89 5.32 7.37
CA GLY A 56 -10.02 5.96 6.39
C GLY A 56 -10.02 5.25 5.03
N VAL A 57 -9.97 3.91 5.00
CA VAL A 57 -10.04 3.12 3.76
C VAL A 57 -11.41 3.25 3.09
N LEU A 58 -12.51 3.13 3.83
CA LEU A 58 -13.86 3.23 3.27
C LEU A 58 -14.15 4.61 2.69
N PHE A 59 -13.80 5.69 3.41
CA PHE A 59 -13.94 7.05 2.90
C PHE A 59 -13.02 7.31 1.71
N SER A 60 -11.79 6.79 1.74
CA SER A 60 -10.85 6.95 0.62
C SER A 60 -11.37 6.29 -0.66
N MET A 61 -12.10 5.18 -0.54
CA MET A 61 -12.77 4.57 -1.68
C MET A 61 -13.80 5.52 -2.30
N GLY A 62 -14.68 6.11 -1.50
CA GLY A 62 -15.69 7.07 -1.99
C GLY A 62 -15.06 8.28 -2.66
N PHE A 63 -14.09 8.91 -2.00
CA PHE A 63 -13.36 10.07 -2.55
C PHE A 63 -12.52 9.71 -3.77
N GLY A 64 -11.91 8.53 -3.81
CA GLY A 64 -11.12 8.08 -4.95
C GLY A 64 -12.00 7.79 -6.18
N ILE A 65 -13.19 7.21 -6.00
CA ILE A 65 -14.19 7.05 -7.08
C ILE A 65 -14.59 8.43 -7.64
N LEU A 66 -14.77 9.40 -6.75
CA LEU A 66 -15.14 10.76 -7.15
C LEU A 66 -14.00 11.49 -7.88
N ALA A 67 -12.76 11.09 -7.66
CA ALA A 67 -11.58 11.75 -8.26
C ALA A 67 -11.55 11.73 -9.79
N ASP A 68 -12.20 10.75 -10.44
CA ASP A 68 -12.31 10.71 -11.89
C ASP A 68 -13.18 11.83 -12.48
N ARG A 69 -14.08 12.43 -11.68
CA ARG A 69 -14.93 13.56 -12.11
C ARG A 69 -14.21 14.91 -12.08
N PHE A 70 -13.10 14.99 -11.34
CA PHE A 70 -12.42 16.25 -11.06
C PHE A 70 -11.00 16.25 -11.64
N ASP A 71 -10.43 17.45 -11.71
CA ASP A 71 -9.03 17.65 -12.06
C ASP A 71 -8.13 16.96 -11.03
N LYS A 72 -7.34 15.98 -11.49
CA LYS A 72 -6.48 15.17 -10.62
C LYS A 72 -5.44 16.00 -9.87
N LYS A 73 -4.95 17.08 -10.48
CA LYS A 73 -4.01 18.00 -9.81
C LYS A 73 -4.66 18.64 -8.59
N ARG A 74 -5.86 19.22 -8.75
CA ARG A 74 -6.58 19.84 -7.63
C ARG A 74 -6.89 18.83 -6.55
N TYR A 75 -7.28 17.62 -6.94
CA TYR A 75 -7.61 16.55 -6.01
C TYR A 75 -6.42 16.12 -5.16
N MET A 76 -5.22 15.97 -5.78
CA MET A 76 -3.98 15.70 -5.05
C MET A 76 -3.60 16.86 -4.12
N VAL A 77 -3.76 18.12 -4.56
CA VAL A 77 -3.51 19.29 -3.71
C VAL A 77 -4.39 19.29 -2.47
N TRP A 78 -5.70 19.05 -2.62
CA TRP A 78 -6.61 18.96 -1.47
C TRP A 78 -6.25 17.80 -0.54
N SER A 79 -5.88 16.64 -1.07
CA SER A 79 -5.43 15.51 -0.26
C SER A 79 -4.19 15.86 0.56
N VAL A 80 -3.21 16.54 -0.04
CA VAL A 80 -1.99 16.99 0.67
C VAL A 80 -2.33 18.05 1.72
N LEU A 81 -3.22 18.99 1.42
CA LEU A 81 -3.67 19.99 2.41
C LEU A 81 -4.34 19.35 3.62
N VAL A 82 -5.24 18.37 3.41
CA VAL A 82 -5.86 17.61 4.51
C VAL A 82 -4.82 16.85 5.33
N PHE A 83 -3.81 16.30 4.67
CA PHE A 83 -2.69 15.61 5.33
C PHE A 83 -1.88 16.59 6.21
N ILE A 84 -1.52 17.78 5.69
CA ILE A 84 -0.80 18.82 6.45
C ILE A 84 -1.64 19.29 7.64
N LEU A 85 -2.91 19.63 7.42
CA LEU A 85 -3.81 20.09 8.46
C LEU A 85 -4.01 19.04 9.55
N GLY A 86 -4.21 17.78 9.15
CA GLY A 86 -4.37 16.69 10.11
C GLY A 86 -3.15 16.49 11.00
N PHE A 87 -1.95 16.44 10.43
CA PHE A 87 -0.71 16.30 11.21
C PHE A 87 -0.40 17.53 12.05
N SER A 88 -0.68 18.73 11.55
CA SER A 88 -0.50 19.96 12.33
C SER A 88 -1.51 20.10 13.49
N ALA A 89 -2.73 19.58 13.30
CA ALA A 89 -3.77 19.65 14.33
C ALA A 89 -3.53 18.70 15.51
N ILE A 90 -2.99 17.49 15.27
CA ILE A 90 -2.75 16.49 16.33
C ILE A 90 -1.98 17.06 17.54
N PRO A 91 -0.85 17.76 17.39
CA PRO A 91 -0.13 18.34 18.52
C PRO A 91 -0.88 19.46 19.25
N LEU A 92 -1.80 20.14 18.58
CA LEU A 92 -2.51 21.30 19.10
C LEU A 92 -3.81 20.95 19.85
N VAL A 93 -4.34 19.75 19.61
CA VAL A 93 -5.62 19.33 20.18
C VAL A 93 -5.43 18.57 21.49
N ASN A 94 -6.20 18.95 22.51
CA ASN A 94 -6.21 18.31 23.83
C ASN A 94 -7.42 17.38 24.04
N ASN A 95 -7.87 16.71 22.98
CA ASN A 95 -9.01 15.81 23.00
C ASN A 95 -8.68 14.54 22.20
N ALA A 96 -8.64 13.38 22.87
CA ALA A 96 -8.24 12.12 22.25
C ALA A 96 -9.15 11.68 21.09
N PRO A 97 -10.50 11.72 21.17
CA PRO A 97 -11.38 11.47 20.05
C PRO A 97 -11.06 12.32 18.81
N LEU A 98 -10.78 13.61 18.97
CA LEU A 98 -10.41 14.49 17.85
C LEU A 98 -9.08 14.08 17.24
N VAL A 99 -8.08 13.68 18.05
CA VAL A 99 -6.82 13.15 17.54
C VAL A 99 -7.05 11.90 16.68
N VAL A 100 -7.92 10.98 17.10
CA VAL A 100 -8.29 9.78 16.34
C VAL A 100 -9.01 10.15 15.03
N ILE A 101 -9.89 11.16 15.05
CA ILE A 101 -10.55 11.67 13.84
C ILE A 101 -9.52 12.26 12.87
N PHE A 102 -8.58 13.10 13.34
CA PHE A 102 -7.51 13.61 12.48
C PHE A 102 -6.64 12.50 11.92
N PHE A 103 -6.36 11.46 12.71
CA PHE A 103 -5.64 10.30 12.25
C PHE A 103 -6.39 9.54 11.14
N ALA A 104 -7.71 9.37 11.26
CA ALA A 104 -8.55 8.80 10.20
C ALA A 104 -8.52 9.66 8.93
N LEU A 105 -8.62 10.98 9.06
CA LEU A 105 -8.55 11.92 7.94
C LEU A 105 -7.19 11.88 7.23
N ILE A 106 -6.09 11.78 7.96
CA ILE A 106 -4.74 11.64 7.41
C ILE A 106 -4.63 10.36 6.59
N ASN A 107 -5.13 9.23 7.12
CA ASN A 107 -5.09 7.95 6.42
C ASN A 107 -5.97 7.98 5.17
N CYS A 108 -7.15 8.59 5.25
CA CYS A 108 -8.02 8.82 4.09
C CYS A 108 -7.31 9.66 3.02
N ALA A 109 -6.75 10.81 3.41
CA ALA A 109 -6.04 11.72 2.50
C ALA A 109 -4.85 11.05 1.81
N TYR A 110 -4.05 10.28 2.55
CA TYR A 110 -2.94 9.52 1.99
C TYR A 110 -3.42 8.46 0.98
N SER A 111 -4.46 7.70 1.31
CA SER A 111 -5.04 6.70 0.41
C SER A 111 -5.59 7.32 -0.86
N VAL A 112 -6.31 8.44 -0.75
CA VAL A 112 -6.83 9.20 -1.90
C VAL A 112 -5.69 9.70 -2.77
N PHE A 113 -4.66 10.33 -2.17
CA PHE A 113 -3.48 10.79 -2.91
C PHE A 113 -2.81 9.63 -3.67
N SER A 114 -2.57 8.50 -3.00
CA SER A 114 -1.94 7.31 -3.60
C SER A 114 -2.76 6.75 -4.77
N THR A 115 -4.08 6.71 -4.64
CA THR A 115 -5.01 6.25 -5.68
C THR A 115 -5.00 7.17 -6.89
N VAL A 116 -5.11 8.50 -6.67
CA VAL A 116 -5.11 9.50 -7.75
C VAL A 116 -3.76 9.57 -8.45
N LEU A 117 -2.66 9.39 -7.72
CA LEU A 117 -1.31 9.29 -8.27
C LEU A 117 -1.17 8.10 -9.22
N LYS A 118 -1.66 6.92 -8.83
CA LYS A 118 -1.66 5.73 -9.70
C LYS A 118 -2.52 5.96 -10.94
N ALA A 119 -3.70 6.54 -10.77
CA ALA A 119 -4.58 6.90 -11.89
C ALA A 119 -3.92 7.89 -12.85
N TRP A 120 -3.22 8.90 -12.33
CA TRP A 120 -2.47 9.84 -13.16
C TRP A 120 -1.37 9.15 -13.97
N PHE A 121 -0.61 8.22 -13.36
CA PHE A 121 0.38 7.41 -14.07
C PHE A 121 -0.28 6.54 -15.14
N ALA A 122 -1.41 5.91 -14.81
CA ALA A 122 -2.17 5.07 -15.70
C ALA A 122 -2.70 5.80 -16.94
N ASP A 123 -3.12 7.07 -16.78
CA ASP A 123 -3.65 7.90 -17.86
C ASP A 123 -2.57 8.53 -18.76
N ARG A 124 -1.37 8.79 -18.21
CA ARG A 124 -0.36 9.62 -18.86
C ARG A 124 0.85 8.85 -19.40
N LEU A 125 1.08 7.66 -18.92
CA LEU A 125 2.26 6.87 -19.30
C LEU A 125 1.89 5.80 -20.32
N THR A 126 2.83 5.48 -21.20
CA THR A 126 2.72 4.33 -22.11
C THR A 126 2.80 3.01 -21.33
N ALA A 127 2.22 1.94 -21.86
CA ALA A 127 2.17 0.63 -21.21
C ALA A 127 3.54 0.15 -20.69
N GLU A 128 4.60 0.32 -21.49
CA GLU A 128 5.98 -0.03 -21.12
C GLU A 128 6.50 0.79 -19.92
N LYS A 129 6.18 2.09 -19.88
CA LYS A 129 6.62 2.97 -18.79
C LYS A 129 5.80 2.78 -17.51
N LYS A 130 4.53 2.39 -17.61
CA LYS A 130 3.65 2.17 -16.46
C LYS A 130 4.22 1.12 -15.49
N ALA A 131 4.58 -0.07 -15.99
CA ALA A 131 5.14 -1.13 -15.16
C ALA A 131 6.38 -0.68 -14.41
N ARG A 132 7.29 0.04 -15.09
CA ARG A 132 8.51 0.59 -14.48
C ARG A 132 8.19 1.64 -13.41
N ILE A 133 7.25 2.55 -13.67
CA ILE A 133 6.90 3.63 -12.73
C ILE A 133 6.12 3.08 -11.54
N PHE A 134 5.22 2.12 -11.73
CA PHE A 134 4.54 1.45 -10.62
C PHE A 134 5.53 0.71 -9.71
N SER A 135 6.49 -0.01 -10.29
CA SER A 135 7.56 -0.67 -9.53
C SER A 135 8.44 0.34 -8.80
N LEU A 136 8.83 1.43 -9.46
CA LEU A 136 9.63 2.48 -8.82
C LEU A 136 8.86 3.15 -7.67
N ASN A 137 7.56 3.42 -7.86
CA ASN A 137 6.73 3.96 -6.78
C ASN A 137 6.65 2.99 -5.60
N TYR A 138 6.53 1.68 -5.86
CA TYR A 138 6.54 0.68 -4.80
C TYR A 138 7.89 0.64 -4.04
N THR A 139 9.01 0.72 -4.74
CA THR A 139 10.35 0.87 -4.11
C THR A 139 10.40 2.10 -3.21
N ILE A 140 9.92 3.23 -3.71
CA ILE A 140 9.88 4.51 -2.98
C ILE A 140 9.03 4.40 -1.70
N LEU A 141 7.88 3.74 -1.77
CA LEU A 141 7.05 3.48 -0.58
C LEU A 141 7.81 2.65 0.45
N ASN A 142 8.50 1.58 0.03
CA ASN A 142 9.30 0.76 0.94
C ASN A 142 10.46 1.54 1.56
N ILE A 143 11.16 2.38 0.79
CA ILE A 143 12.18 3.29 1.33
C ILE A 143 11.58 4.21 2.39
N GLY A 144 10.43 4.81 2.11
CA GLY A 144 9.73 5.69 3.06
C GLY A 144 9.36 4.98 4.36
N TRP A 145 8.84 3.76 4.28
CA TRP A 145 8.53 2.92 5.44
C TRP A 145 9.76 2.41 6.19
N THR A 146 10.90 2.25 5.52
CA THR A 146 12.17 1.84 6.14
C THR A 146 12.83 3.02 6.87
N VAL A 147 12.81 4.21 6.28
CA VAL A 147 13.50 5.41 6.78
C VAL A 147 12.63 6.16 7.81
N GLY A 148 11.32 6.14 7.64
CA GLY A 148 10.39 6.89 8.50
C GLY A 148 10.47 6.54 9.98
N PRO A 149 10.29 5.27 10.39
CA PRO A 149 10.29 4.88 11.81
C PRO A 149 11.58 5.24 12.57
N PRO A 150 12.79 5.00 12.06
CA PRO A 150 14.02 5.45 12.71
C PRO A 150 14.07 6.97 12.94
N ILE A 151 13.64 7.77 11.96
CA ILE A 151 13.54 9.23 12.11
C ILE A 151 12.52 9.57 13.20
N GLY A 152 11.35 8.92 13.17
CA GLY A 152 10.31 9.10 14.19
C GLY A 152 10.83 8.79 15.59
N THR A 153 11.58 7.69 15.78
CA THR A 153 12.21 7.31 17.04
C THR A 153 13.12 8.43 17.58
N LEU A 154 14.02 8.92 16.73
CA LEU A 154 14.94 10.02 17.11
C LEU A 154 14.19 11.28 17.54
N LEU A 155 13.11 11.62 16.85
CA LEU A 155 12.31 12.80 17.14
C LEU A 155 11.51 12.65 18.44
N VAL A 156 10.90 11.48 18.68
CA VAL A 156 10.13 11.20 19.91
C VAL A 156 11.00 11.29 21.16
N MET A 157 12.30 11.00 21.08
CA MET A 157 13.24 11.17 22.19
C MET A 157 13.36 12.64 22.65
N HIS A 158 13.14 13.60 21.74
CA HIS A 158 13.17 15.04 22.07
C HIS A 158 11.78 15.57 22.43
N SER A 159 10.76 15.22 21.66
CA SER A 159 9.36 15.55 21.93
C SER A 159 8.41 14.64 21.18
N ILE A 160 7.34 14.21 21.86
CA ILE A 160 6.28 13.38 21.25
C ILE A 160 5.53 14.07 20.10
N ASN A 161 5.63 15.40 20.01
CA ASN A 161 4.98 16.20 18.96
C ASN A 161 5.82 16.36 17.70
N LEU A 162 7.15 16.20 17.78
CA LEU A 162 8.07 16.46 16.66
C LEU A 162 7.81 15.58 15.42
N PRO A 163 7.49 14.28 15.53
CA PRO A 163 7.17 13.47 14.36
C PRO A 163 6.00 14.03 13.53
N PHE A 164 4.98 14.59 14.20
CA PHE A 164 3.80 15.15 13.54
C PHE A 164 4.16 16.46 12.81
N TRP A 165 4.96 17.33 13.41
CA TRP A 165 5.47 18.54 12.77
C TRP A 165 6.36 18.22 11.57
N LEU A 166 7.23 17.19 11.68
CA LEU A 166 8.03 16.71 10.55
C LEU A 166 7.13 16.23 9.42
N ALA A 167 6.10 15.43 9.72
CA ALA A 167 5.19 14.90 8.70
C ALA A 167 4.44 16.02 7.96
N ALA A 168 3.99 17.06 8.70
CA ALA A 168 3.37 18.24 8.10
C ALA A 168 4.36 19.03 7.23
N ALA A 169 5.61 19.22 7.69
CA ALA A 169 6.66 19.89 6.94
C ALA A 169 7.05 19.10 5.67
N CYS A 170 7.22 17.78 5.77
CA CYS A 170 7.47 16.91 4.62
C CYS A 170 6.36 17.01 3.57
N ALA A 171 5.11 17.19 3.98
CA ALA A 171 3.97 17.32 3.07
C ALA A 171 3.89 18.69 2.38
N ALA A 172 4.54 19.72 2.89
CA ALA A 172 4.59 21.03 2.24
C ALA A 172 5.34 20.98 0.90
N PHE A 173 6.40 20.18 0.78
CA PHE A 173 7.13 20.01 -0.48
C PHE A 173 6.26 19.40 -1.59
N PRO A 174 5.52 18.29 -1.38
CA PRO A 174 4.52 17.79 -2.33
C PRO A 174 3.55 18.87 -2.83
N LEU A 175 3.08 19.74 -1.95
CA LEU A 175 2.18 20.82 -2.34
C LEU A 175 2.83 21.74 -3.40
N VAL A 176 4.08 22.15 -3.15
CA VAL A 176 4.88 22.95 -4.08
C VAL A 176 5.16 22.19 -5.37
N PHE A 177 5.60 20.93 -5.27
CA PHE A 177 5.94 20.12 -6.46
C PHE A 177 4.73 19.91 -7.37
N ILE A 178 3.57 19.61 -6.80
CA ILE A 178 2.33 19.42 -7.56
C ILE A 178 1.92 20.75 -8.23
N GLN A 179 2.01 21.87 -7.51
CA GLN A 179 1.65 23.17 -8.07
C GLN A 179 2.56 23.57 -9.24
N LEU A 180 3.87 23.38 -9.11
CA LEU A 180 4.85 23.81 -10.10
C LEU A 180 4.94 22.87 -11.32
N PHE A 181 4.88 21.56 -11.10
CA PHE A 181 5.24 20.58 -12.12
C PHE A 181 4.05 19.83 -12.73
N LEU A 182 2.86 19.81 -12.10
CA LEU A 182 1.69 19.21 -12.70
C LEU A 182 0.88 20.23 -13.48
N GLN A 183 0.53 19.87 -14.71
CA GLN A 183 -0.45 20.61 -15.48
C GLN A 183 -1.87 20.22 -15.06
N ARG A 184 -2.81 21.13 -15.19
CA ARG A 184 -4.23 20.83 -14.96
C ARG A 184 -4.75 19.90 -16.04
N ASP A 185 -5.51 18.92 -15.62
CA ASP A 185 -6.26 18.02 -16.49
C ASP A 185 -7.72 18.49 -16.53
N GLY A 186 -8.33 18.48 -17.68
CA GLY A 186 -9.74 18.86 -17.83
C GLY A 186 -10.76 17.88 -17.20
N GLY A 187 -10.29 16.91 -16.37
CA GLY A 187 -11.12 15.83 -15.82
C GLY A 187 -11.45 14.73 -16.85
N ALA A 188 -12.23 13.74 -16.45
CA ALA A 188 -12.59 12.59 -17.31
C ALA A 188 -13.35 13.00 -18.59
N ALA A 189 -14.13 14.08 -18.52
CA ALA A 189 -14.90 14.58 -19.66
C ALA A 189 -14.03 15.12 -20.82
N ALA A 190 -12.74 15.34 -20.59
CA ALA A 190 -11.82 15.88 -21.60
C ALA A 190 -11.03 14.78 -22.36
N GLN A 191 -11.21 13.51 -22.04
CA GLN A 191 -10.52 12.41 -22.71
C GLN A 191 -11.36 11.87 -23.88
N PRO A 192 -10.83 11.85 -25.12
CA PRO A 192 -11.53 11.22 -26.25
C PRO A 192 -11.81 9.74 -25.95
N GLY A 193 -13.06 9.32 -26.11
CA GLY A 193 -13.48 7.95 -25.84
C GLY A 193 -13.71 7.59 -24.36
N ALA A 194 -13.73 8.59 -23.48
CA ALA A 194 -14.07 8.35 -22.08
C ALA A 194 -15.49 7.77 -21.94
N ALA A 195 -15.61 6.64 -21.24
CA ALA A 195 -16.90 6.09 -20.87
C ALA A 195 -17.65 7.05 -19.94
N PRO A 196 -19.00 7.12 -19.99
CA PRO A 196 -19.76 7.90 -19.04
C PRO A 196 -19.46 7.40 -17.63
N TRP A 197 -19.05 8.33 -16.76
CA TRP A 197 -18.71 8.00 -15.39
C TRP A 197 -19.92 7.46 -14.63
N SER A 198 -19.84 6.23 -14.19
CA SER A 198 -20.90 5.55 -13.46
C SER A 198 -20.32 4.61 -12.40
N PRO A 199 -20.49 4.90 -11.10
CA PRO A 199 -20.01 4.02 -10.03
C PRO A 199 -20.62 2.63 -10.06
N SER A 200 -21.82 2.47 -10.61
CA SER A 200 -22.49 1.16 -10.72
C SER A 200 -21.73 0.16 -11.59
N VAL A 201 -20.89 0.63 -12.51
CA VAL A 201 -20.03 -0.21 -13.34
C VAL A 201 -19.05 -1.00 -12.48
N LEU A 202 -18.56 -0.44 -11.38
CA LEU A 202 -17.60 -1.11 -10.48
C LEU A 202 -18.19 -2.39 -9.87
N LEU A 203 -19.46 -2.37 -9.48
CA LEU A 203 -20.14 -3.53 -8.88
C LEU A 203 -20.50 -4.60 -9.91
N ARG A 204 -20.59 -4.23 -11.18
CA ARG A 204 -20.93 -5.14 -12.28
C ARG A 204 -19.70 -5.73 -12.96
N ASP A 205 -18.52 -5.13 -12.77
CA ASP A 205 -17.29 -5.61 -13.37
C ASP A 205 -16.72 -6.82 -12.61
N ARG A 206 -16.99 -8.01 -13.16
CA ARG A 206 -16.54 -9.27 -12.56
C ARG A 206 -15.01 -9.38 -12.46
N ALA A 207 -14.26 -8.82 -13.40
CA ALA A 207 -12.80 -8.83 -13.35
C ALA A 207 -12.30 -7.98 -12.17
N LEU A 208 -12.86 -6.77 -11.98
CA LEU A 208 -12.55 -5.92 -10.84
C LEU A 208 -12.86 -6.59 -9.51
N LEU A 209 -14.03 -7.25 -9.40
CA LEU A 209 -14.39 -7.98 -8.18
C LEU A 209 -13.38 -9.08 -7.86
N TRP A 210 -12.99 -9.89 -8.86
CA TRP A 210 -11.98 -10.94 -8.66
C TRP A 210 -10.62 -10.36 -8.25
N PHE A 211 -10.16 -9.27 -8.88
CA PHE A 211 -8.88 -8.64 -8.54
C PHE A 211 -8.92 -7.97 -7.17
N THR A 212 -10.04 -7.36 -6.78
CA THR A 212 -10.21 -6.77 -5.43
C THR A 212 -10.20 -7.85 -4.35
N CYS A 213 -10.92 -8.96 -4.54
CA CYS A 213 -10.88 -10.10 -3.63
C CYS A 213 -9.49 -10.74 -3.54
N SER A 214 -8.81 -10.88 -4.70
CA SER A 214 -7.42 -11.34 -4.73
C SER A 214 -6.52 -10.40 -3.94
N GLY A 215 -6.64 -9.09 -4.14
CA GLY A 215 -5.87 -8.08 -3.42
C GLY A 215 -6.08 -8.12 -1.91
N LEU A 216 -7.31 -8.42 -1.44
CA LEU A 216 -7.61 -8.61 -0.03
C LEU A 216 -6.85 -9.80 0.56
N LEU A 217 -6.85 -10.94 -0.11
CA LEU A 217 -6.12 -12.12 0.34
C LEU A 217 -4.60 -11.94 0.23
N ALA A 218 -4.11 -11.37 -0.88
CA ALA A 218 -2.69 -11.12 -1.08
C ALA A 218 -2.14 -10.10 -0.06
N SER A 219 -2.89 -9.04 0.27
CA SER A 219 -2.48 -8.07 1.27
C SER A 219 -2.53 -8.63 2.70
N SER A 220 -3.41 -9.61 2.98
CA SER A 220 -3.35 -10.36 4.24
C SER A 220 -2.04 -11.13 4.37
N VAL A 221 -1.52 -11.68 3.28
CA VAL A 221 -0.23 -12.39 3.27
C VAL A 221 0.94 -11.40 3.37
N GLY A 222 0.97 -10.34 2.56
CA GLY A 222 2.01 -9.31 2.61
C GLY A 222 2.03 -8.56 3.95
N GLY A 223 0.87 -8.22 4.52
CA GLY A 223 0.74 -7.60 5.84
C GLY A 223 1.19 -8.50 6.99
N ALA A 224 1.14 -9.82 6.81
CA ALA A 224 1.63 -10.80 7.79
C ALA A 224 3.13 -10.66 8.07
N PHE A 225 3.89 -10.19 7.10
CA PHE A 225 5.34 -10.17 7.17
C PHE A 225 5.88 -9.38 8.38
N ALA A 226 5.38 -8.19 8.63
CA ALA A 226 5.91 -7.35 9.70
C ALA A 226 5.30 -7.65 11.08
N SER A 227 3.99 -7.87 11.16
CA SER A 227 3.27 -8.00 12.42
C SER A 227 3.09 -9.45 12.87
N CYS A 228 2.76 -10.35 11.94
CA CYS A 228 2.40 -11.71 12.29
C CYS A 228 3.61 -12.59 12.57
N LEU A 229 4.74 -12.38 11.89
CA LEU A 229 5.97 -13.11 12.18
C LEU A 229 6.48 -12.81 13.59
N SER A 230 6.44 -11.56 14.04
CA SER A 230 6.81 -11.23 15.42
C SER A 230 5.86 -11.88 16.44
N GLN A 231 4.55 -11.83 16.22
CA GLN A 231 3.57 -12.50 17.08
C GLN A 231 3.78 -14.03 17.13
N TYR A 232 4.02 -14.65 15.97
CA TYR A 232 4.31 -16.07 15.89
C TYR A 232 5.54 -16.46 16.72
N VAL A 233 6.65 -15.74 16.53
CA VAL A 233 7.91 -16.03 17.22
C VAL A 233 7.79 -15.78 18.73
N LEU A 234 7.04 -14.75 19.16
CA LEU A 234 6.75 -14.51 20.57
C LEU A 234 6.01 -15.67 21.25
N VAL A 235 5.14 -16.36 20.52
CA VAL A 235 4.37 -17.50 21.04
C VAL A 235 5.19 -18.78 21.06
N VAL A 236 6.07 -19.02 20.06
CA VAL A 236 6.82 -20.30 19.94
C VAL A 236 8.23 -20.24 20.55
N ALA A 237 8.74 -19.04 20.85
CA ALA A 237 10.08 -18.83 21.38
C ALA A 237 10.11 -17.73 22.45
N SER A 238 11.23 -17.01 22.60
CA SER A 238 11.38 -15.89 23.54
C SER A 238 11.22 -14.53 22.85
N SER A 239 10.95 -13.49 23.64
CA SER A 239 10.93 -12.09 23.16
C SER A 239 12.26 -11.68 22.53
N ASP A 240 13.39 -12.05 23.13
CA ASP A 240 14.73 -11.74 22.62
C ASP A 240 14.99 -12.37 21.26
N PHE A 241 14.46 -13.59 21.02
CA PHE A 241 14.57 -14.22 19.73
C PHE A 241 13.65 -13.58 18.70
N ALA A 242 12.45 -13.16 19.08
CA ALA A 242 11.54 -12.43 18.20
C ALA A 242 12.16 -11.12 17.73
N GLU A 243 12.84 -10.36 18.60
CA GLU A 243 13.55 -9.14 18.22
C GLU A 243 14.67 -9.43 17.20
N LYS A 244 15.45 -10.51 17.41
CA LYS A 244 16.50 -10.93 16.47
C LYS A 244 15.92 -11.33 15.11
N VAL A 245 14.82 -12.04 15.06
CA VAL A 245 14.12 -12.43 13.82
C VAL A 245 13.66 -11.19 13.08
N VAL A 246 13.00 -10.24 13.74
CA VAL A 246 12.55 -8.99 13.13
C VAL A 246 13.73 -8.17 12.62
N ALA A 247 14.83 -8.11 13.39
CA ALA A 247 16.06 -7.41 13.00
C ALA A 247 16.76 -8.02 11.77
N VAL A 248 16.50 -9.29 11.44
CA VAL A 248 17.00 -9.93 10.21
C VAL A 248 15.99 -9.78 9.06
N VAL A 249 14.73 -10.11 9.32
CA VAL A 249 13.69 -10.24 8.30
C VAL A 249 13.37 -8.91 7.64
N LEU A 250 13.21 -7.83 8.39
CA LEU A 250 12.86 -6.51 7.83
C LEU A 250 13.96 -5.90 6.95
N PRO A 251 15.25 -5.89 7.36
CA PRO A 251 16.32 -5.41 6.47
C PRO A 251 16.50 -6.29 5.22
N VAL A 252 16.33 -7.61 5.32
CA VAL A 252 16.38 -8.50 4.15
C VAL A 252 15.27 -8.17 3.18
N ASN A 253 14.02 -7.97 3.66
CA ASN A 253 12.92 -7.52 2.80
C ASN A 253 13.27 -6.21 2.10
N ALA A 254 13.68 -5.19 2.84
CA ALA A 254 14.04 -3.89 2.27
C ALA A 254 15.16 -4.00 1.23
N ALA A 255 16.20 -4.80 1.50
CA ALA A 255 17.33 -5.00 0.58
C ALA A 255 16.88 -5.68 -0.71
N VAL A 256 16.07 -6.73 -0.64
CA VAL A 256 15.54 -7.44 -1.82
C VAL A 256 14.64 -6.54 -2.65
N VAL A 257 13.74 -5.77 -2.01
CA VAL A 257 12.89 -4.79 -2.71
C VAL A 257 13.75 -3.77 -3.44
N VAL A 258 14.68 -3.12 -2.75
CA VAL A 258 15.53 -2.09 -3.36
C VAL A 258 16.37 -2.65 -4.51
N ALA A 259 16.93 -3.85 -4.36
CA ALA A 259 17.78 -4.46 -5.37
C ALA A 259 17.02 -4.93 -6.62
N LEU A 260 15.82 -5.52 -6.44
CA LEU A 260 15.16 -6.27 -7.51
C LEU A 260 13.92 -5.60 -8.09
N GLN A 261 13.27 -4.70 -7.35
CA GLN A 261 12.00 -4.10 -7.77
C GLN A 261 12.06 -3.44 -9.15
N TYR A 262 13.14 -2.69 -9.42
CA TYR A 262 13.32 -2.04 -10.71
C TYR A 262 13.54 -3.05 -11.85
N ALA A 263 14.31 -4.11 -11.61
CA ALA A 263 14.58 -5.15 -12.60
C ALA A 263 13.32 -5.94 -12.96
N VAL A 264 12.49 -6.26 -11.95
CA VAL A 264 11.20 -6.94 -12.14
C VAL A 264 10.22 -6.03 -12.88
N GLY A 265 10.12 -4.76 -12.49
CA GLY A 265 9.22 -3.81 -13.16
C GLY A 265 9.54 -3.60 -14.64
N ARG A 266 10.81 -3.70 -15.03
CA ARG A 266 11.22 -3.66 -16.45
C ARG A 266 10.76 -4.86 -17.27
N ARG A 267 10.60 -6.01 -16.61
CA ARG A 267 10.20 -7.28 -17.27
C ARG A 267 8.69 -7.52 -17.21
N LEU A 268 7.99 -6.78 -16.36
CA LEU A 268 6.54 -6.93 -16.20
C LEU A 268 5.80 -6.35 -17.42
N SER A 269 4.98 -7.17 -18.06
CA SER A 269 4.18 -6.80 -19.22
C SER A 269 2.86 -7.57 -19.25
N ALA A 270 1.90 -7.12 -20.03
CA ALA A 270 0.63 -7.84 -20.20
C ALA A 270 0.83 -9.28 -20.73
N ARG A 271 1.86 -9.52 -21.54
CA ARG A 271 2.14 -10.85 -22.12
C ARG A 271 2.63 -11.86 -21.08
N ASN A 272 3.39 -11.40 -20.07
CA ASN A 272 4.02 -12.27 -19.07
C ASN A 272 3.41 -12.16 -17.68
N ILE A 273 2.30 -11.44 -17.52
CA ILE A 273 1.69 -11.22 -16.20
C ILE A 273 1.29 -12.55 -15.54
N ARG A 274 0.70 -13.50 -16.31
CA ARG A 274 0.29 -14.80 -15.80
C ARG A 274 1.46 -15.61 -15.24
N PRO A 275 2.52 -15.93 -16.02
CA PRO A 275 3.65 -16.68 -15.49
C PRO A 275 4.38 -15.96 -14.34
N LEU A 276 4.47 -14.62 -14.38
CA LEU A 276 5.10 -13.87 -13.29
C LEU A 276 4.27 -13.92 -12.00
N MET A 277 2.94 -13.76 -12.05
CA MET A 277 2.09 -13.89 -10.87
C MET A 277 2.13 -15.31 -10.31
N THR A 278 2.20 -16.34 -11.17
CA THR A 278 2.39 -17.73 -10.73
C THR A 278 3.73 -17.92 -10.05
N PHE A 279 4.83 -17.39 -10.62
CA PHE A 279 6.15 -17.45 -10.01
C PHE A 279 6.17 -16.70 -8.66
N GLY A 280 5.54 -15.52 -8.58
CA GLY A 280 5.39 -14.78 -7.32
C GLY A 280 4.64 -15.57 -6.25
N THR A 281 3.54 -16.26 -6.64
CA THR A 281 2.80 -17.14 -5.73
C THR A 281 3.67 -18.28 -5.21
N VAL A 282 4.43 -18.92 -6.08
CA VAL A 282 5.38 -20.00 -5.68
C VAL A 282 6.41 -19.46 -4.71
N CYS A 283 6.96 -18.25 -4.94
CA CYS A 283 7.90 -17.62 -4.00
C CYS A 283 7.24 -17.36 -2.63
N PHE A 284 6.01 -16.86 -2.59
CA PHE A 284 5.27 -16.68 -1.34
C PHE A 284 5.09 -18.02 -0.61
N VAL A 285 4.65 -19.06 -1.30
CA VAL A 285 4.45 -20.40 -0.71
C VAL A 285 5.76 -20.96 -0.15
N ILE A 286 6.86 -20.91 -0.93
CA ILE A 286 8.17 -21.39 -0.47
C ILE A 286 8.66 -20.57 0.73
N GLY A 287 8.50 -19.26 0.71
CA GLY A 287 8.86 -18.39 1.83
C GLY A 287 8.07 -18.69 3.10
N LEU A 288 6.75 -18.88 2.99
CA LEU A 288 5.88 -19.25 4.13
C LEU A 288 6.21 -20.64 4.70
N VAL A 289 6.45 -21.63 3.83
CA VAL A 289 6.95 -22.94 4.26
C VAL A 289 8.32 -22.79 4.94
N GLY A 290 9.20 -21.98 4.38
CA GLY A 290 10.49 -21.68 4.98
C GLY A 290 10.35 -21.09 6.39
N PHE A 291 9.49 -20.12 6.61
CA PHE A 291 9.21 -19.56 7.93
C PHE A 291 8.69 -20.62 8.92
N MET A 292 7.80 -21.49 8.46
CA MET A 292 7.23 -22.57 9.26
C MET A 292 8.31 -23.52 9.82
N PHE A 293 9.40 -23.75 9.08
CA PHE A 293 10.48 -24.67 9.42
C PHE A 293 11.79 -23.97 9.85
N SER A 294 11.82 -22.64 9.97
CA SER A 294 13.04 -21.90 10.32
C SER A 294 13.55 -22.15 11.73
N GLY A 295 12.69 -22.54 12.68
CA GLY A 295 13.07 -22.84 14.06
C GLY A 295 13.96 -21.76 14.68
N ALA A 296 15.08 -22.16 15.28
CA ALA A 296 16.04 -21.25 15.91
C ALA A 296 17.08 -20.63 14.94
N SER A 297 17.04 -20.96 13.65
CA SER A 297 18.04 -20.49 12.67
C SER A 297 17.72 -19.14 12.09
N LEU A 298 18.40 -18.08 12.49
CA LEU A 298 18.26 -16.75 11.91
C LEU A 298 18.58 -16.72 10.41
N TRP A 299 19.49 -17.56 9.92
CA TRP A 299 19.77 -17.71 8.50
C TRP A 299 18.57 -18.25 7.73
N ALA A 300 17.87 -19.25 8.28
CA ALA A 300 16.65 -19.79 7.66
C ALA A 300 15.55 -18.72 7.60
N TRP A 301 15.36 -17.92 8.66
CA TRP A 301 14.46 -16.76 8.65
C TRP A 301 14.83 -15.75 7.56
N GLY A 302 16.12 -15.41 7.43
CA GLY A 302 16.60 -14.46 6.41
C GLY A 302 16.40 -14.96 4.98
N ILE A 303 16.73 -16.23 4.70
CA ILE A 303 16.53 -16.85 3.37
C ILE A 303 15.04 -16.92 3.04
N SER A 304 14.22 -17.34 3.97
CA SER A 304 12.76 -17.42 3.81
C SER A 304 12.18 -16.03 3.52
N ALA A 305 12.65 -15.00 4.23
CA ALA A 305 12.27 -13.61 4.00
C ALA A 305 12.66 -13.14 2.59
N ALA A 306 13.87 -13.45 2.13
CA ALA A 306 14.31 -13.09 0.79
C ALA A 306 13.43 -13.73 -0.30
N ILE A 307 13.11 -15.02 -0.16
CA ILE A 307 12.25 -15.75 -1.10
C ILE A 307 10.83 -15.21 -1.07
N PHE A 308 10.26 -14.98 0.11
CA PHE A 308 8.94 -14.38 0.28
C PHE A 308 8.85 -13.00 -0.40
N THR A 309 9.87 -12.18 -0.22
CA THR A 309 9.94 -10.84 -0.78
C THR A 309 10.01 -10.85 -2.32
N LEU A 310 10.57 -11.89 -2.96
CA LEU A 310 10.48 -12.05 -4.42
C LEU A 310 9.01 -12.12 -4.88
N GLY A 311 8.16 -12.78 -4.12
CA GLY A 311 6.71 -12.78 -4.38
C GLY A 311 6.12 -11.37 -4.30
N GLU A 312 6.44 -10.63 -3.24
CA GLU A 312 5.96 -9.27 -3.00
C GLU A 312 6.37 -8.30 -4.12
N VAL A 313 7.63 -8.35 -4.54
CA VAL A 313 8.22 -7.53 -5.62
C VAL A 313 7.47 -7.70 -6.95
N ILE A 314 6.90 -8.87 -7.18
CA ILE A 314 6.11 -9.18 -8.40
C ILE A 314 4.64 -8.79 -8.21
N TYR A 315 4.05 -9.15 -7.07
CA TYR A 315 2.61 -9.00 -6.84
C TYR A 315 2.17 -7.53 -6.84
N ALA A 316 2.86 -6.65 -6.10
CA ALA A 316 2.45 -5.27 -5.96
C ALA A 316 2.32 -4.51 -7.30
N PRO A 317 3.35 -4.46 -8.17
CA PRO A 317 3.19 -3.82 -9.48
C PRO A 317 2.30 -4.64 -10.43
N GLY A 318 2.27 -5.97 -10.27
CA GLY A 318 1.41 -6.86 -11.04
C GLY A 318 -0.07 -6.54 -10.86
N GLU A 319 -0.53 -6.38 -9.62
CA GLU A 319 -1.90 -5.96 -9.30
C GLU A 319 -2.23 -4.59 -9.90
N TYR A 320 -1.32 -3.62 -9.84
CA TYR A 320 -1.56 -2.30 -10.44
C TYR A 320 -1.69 -2.39 -11.97
N MET A 321 -0.89 -3.24 -12.61
CA MET A 321 -1.00 -3.48 -14.06
C MET A 321 -2.32 -4.17 -14.43
N LEU A 322 -2.79 -5.14 -13.63
CA LEU A 322 -4.07 -5.81 -13.84
C LEU A 322 -5.23 -4.82 -13.75
N ILE A 323 -5.25 -3.97 -12.75
CA ILE A 323 -6.29 -2.94 -12.58
C ILE A 323 -6.22 -1.90 -13.70
N ASP A 324 -5.02 -1.43 -14.06
CA ASP A 324 -4.85 -0.49 -15.17
C ASP A 324 -5.39 -1.06 -16.48
N HIS A 325 -5.17 -2.35 -16.73
CA HIS A 325 -5.62 -3.00 -17.96
C HIS A 325 -7.14 -3.08 -18.10
N ILE A 326 -7.86 -3.35 -16.99
CA ILE A 326 -9.32 -3.47 -17.02
C ILE A 326 -10.06 -2.13 -16.88
N ALA A 327 -9.41 -1.12 -16.32
CA ALA A 327 -10.05 0.16 -16.04
C ALA A 327 -10.29 0.97 -17.31
N PRO A 328 -11.55 1.35 -17.61
CA PRO A 328 -11.87 2.18 -18.77
C PRO A 328 -11.19 3.55 -18.71
N PRO A 329 -10.93 4.19 -19.86
CA PRO A 329 -10.51 5.57 -19.90
C PRO A 329 -11.49 6.47 -19.13
N GLY A 330 -10.98 7.37 -18.29
CA GLY A 330 -11.80 8.24 -17.44
C GLY A 330 -12.30 7.64 -16.14
N MET A 331 -12.03 6.33 -15.86
CA MET A 331 -12.41 5.66 -14.60
C MET A 331 -11.23 5.02 -13.88
N LYS A 332 -10.00 5.41 -14.18
CA LYS A 332 -8.78 4.83 -13.58
C LYS A 332 -8.74 5.00 -12.05
N ALA A 333 -9.06 6.19 -11.54
CA ALA A 333 -9.08 6.43 -10.10
C ALA A 333 -10.17 5.60 -9.40
N SER A 334 -11.34 5.46 -10.02
CA SER A 334 -12.43 4.62 -9.51
C SER A 334 -12.01 3.16 -9.35
N TYR A 335 -11.33 2.60 -10.36
CA TYR A 335 -10.85 1.23 -10.34
C TYR A 335 -9.73 0.99 -9.31
N PHE A 336 -8.73 1.88 -9.25
CA PHE A 336 -7.69 1.81 -8.23
C PHE A 336 -8.24 2.02 -6.82
N SER A 337 -9.29 2.83 -6.68
CA SER A 337 -9.97 3.05 -5.42
C SER A 337 -10.70 1.80 -4.94
N ALA A 338 -11.42 1.11 -5.83
CA ALA A 338 -12.05 -0.15 -5.51
C ALA A 338 -11.02 -1.22 -5.11
N GLN A 339 -9.90 -1.31 -5.84
CA GLN A 339 -8.79 -2.21 -5.49
C GLN A 339 -8.19 -1.90 -4.12
N SER A 340 -8.19 -0.64 -3.69
CA SER A 340 -7.63 -0.24 -2.38
C SER A 340 -8.36 -0.88 -1.19
N LEU A 341 -9.59 -1.40 -1.35
CA LEU A 341 -10.25 -2.25 -0.36
C LEU A 341 -9.43 -3.48 -0.01
N GLY A 342 -8.56 -3.93 -0.90
CA GLY A 342 -7.61 -5.01 -0.62
C GLY A 342 -6.77 -4.76 0.64
N TRP A 343 -6.43 -3.51 0.95
CA TRP A 343 -5.68 -3.17 2.17
C TRP A 343 -6.37 -3.53 3.48
N LEU A 344 -7.67 -3.76 3.47
CA LEU A 344 -8.40 -4.30 4.63
C LEU A 344 -7.84 -5.68 5.05
N GLY A 345 -7.35 -6.48 4.10
CA GLY A 345 -6.70 -7.75 4.41
C GLY A 345 -5.51 -7.58 5.34
N ALA A 346 -4.63 -6.62 5.06
CA ALA A 346 -3.50 -6.31 5.93
C ALA A 346 -3.94 -5.70 7.27
N ALA A 347 -5.01 -4.89 7.27
CA ALA A 347 -5.53 -4.26 8.49
C ALA A 347 -6.10 -5.28 9.50
N PHE A 348 -6.77 -6.33 9.00
CA PHE A 348 -7.32 -7.39 9.87
C PHE A 348 -6.30 -8.45 10.28
N ASN A 349 -5.15 -8.50 9.63
CA ASN A 349 -4.18 -9.57 9.79
C ASN A 349 -3.66 -9.75 11.23
N PRO A 350 -3.28 -8.70 11.99
CA PRO A 350 -2.81 -8.88 13.37
C PRO A 350 -3.87 -9.52 14.27
N MET A 351 -5.15 -9.17 14.09
CA MET A 351 -6.26 -9.74 14.84
C MET A 351 -6.46 -11.23 14.49
N LEU A 352 -6.48 -11.53 13.18
CA LEU A 352 -6.61 -12.93 12.72
C LEU A 352 -5.44 -13.80 13.19
N THR A 353 -4.23 -13.28 13.15
CA THR A 353 -3.04 -13.97 13.66
C THR A 353 -3.17 -14.26 15.15
N GLY A 354 -3.59 -13.28 15.94
CA GLY A 354 -3.81 -13.48 17.38
C GLY A 354 -4.82 -14.58 17.66
N LEU A 355 -5.98 -14.57 16.96
CA LEU A 355 -7.01 -15.62 17.09
C LEU A 355 -6.48 -17.00 16.69
N ILE A 356 -5.74 -17.09 15.58
CA ILE A 356 -5.16 -18.36 15.12
C ILE A 356 -4.18 -18.90 16.15
N LEU A 357 -3.25 -18.08 16.62
CA LEU A 357 -2.22 -18.51 17.57
C LEU A 357 -2.78 -18.87 18.97
N THR A 358 -3.94 -18.33 19.33
CA THR A 358 -4.60 -18.64 20.61
C THR A 358 -5.43 -19.93 20.54
N HIS A 359 -6.08 -20.22 19.41
CA HIS A 359 -7.08 -21.29 19.33
C HIS A 359 -6.65 -22.48 18.47
N LEU A 360 -5.62 -22.34 17.64
CA LEU A 360 -5.15 -23.37 16.71
C LEU A 360 -3.67 -23.68 16.94
N PRO A 361 -3.15 -24.83 16.47
CA PRO A 361 -1.71 -25.10 16.46
C PRO A 361 -0.95 -24.00 15.72
N HIS A 362 0.19 -23.56 16.22
CA HIS A 362 0.93 -22.37 15.73
C HIS A 362 1.27 -22.44 14.23
N TRP A 363 1.58 -23.64 13.71
CA TRP A 363 1.85 -23.85 12.28
C TRP A 363 0.64 -23.55 11.37
N SER A 364 -0.59 -23.57 11.91
CA SER A 364 -1.82 -23.29 11.16
C SER A 364 -1.81 -21.89 10.56
N LEU A 365 -1.11 -20.92 11.18
CA LEU A 365 -0.93 -19.59 10.64
C LEU A 365 -0.37 -19.63 9.22
N PHE A 366 0.73 -20.34 9.02
CA PHE A 366 1.38 -20.42 7.70
C PHE A 366 0.52 -21.17 6.68
N VAL A 367 -0.16 -22.25 7.11
CA VAL A 367 -1.07 -22.98 6.22
C VAL A 367 -2.23 -22.09 5.75
N ILE A 368 -2.84 -21.30 6.64
CA ILE A 368 -3.91 -20.36 6.29
C ILE A 368 -3.40 -19.32 5.32
N LEU A 369 -2.20 -18.77 5.54
CA LEU A 369 -1.59 -17.79 4.63
C LEU A 369 -1.26 -18.40 3.25
N ILE A 370 -0.80 -19.66 3.22
CA ILE A 370 -0.57 -20.40 1.96
C ILE A 370 -1.89 -20.59 1.20
N VAL A 371 -2.95 -21.02 1.89
CA VAL A 371 -4.27 -21.15 1.28
C VAL A 371 -4.76 -19.81 0.76
N ALA A 372 -4.57 -18.72 1.52
CA ALA A 372 -4.95 -17.38 1.11
C ALA A 372 -4.23 -16.92 -0.17
N ILE A 373 -2.90 -17.11 -0.26
CA ILE A 373 -2.16 -16.68 -1.46
C ILE A 373 -2.48 -17.53 -2.69
N VAL A 374 -2.70 -18.82 -2.52
CA VAL A 374 -3.13 -19.70 -3.60
C VAL A 374 -4.54 -19.34 -4.07
N ALA A 375 -5.45 -19.04 -3.15
CA ALA A 375 -6.79 -18.55 -3.50
C ALA A 375 -6.72 -17.19 -4.22
N ALA A 376 -5.86 -16.27 -3.78
CA ALA A 376 -5.61 -15.00 -4.47
C ALA A 376 -5.15 -15.23 -5.91
N TRP A 377 -4.20 -16.13 -6.11
CA TRP A 377 -3.71 -16.51 -7.44
C TRP A 377 -4.84 -17.07 -8.34
N LEU A 378 -5.68 -17.98 -7.83
CA LEU A 378 -6.85 -18.50 -8.56
C LEU A 378 -7.82 -17.37 -8.93
N MET A 379 -8.06 -16.41 -8.05
CA MET A 379 -8.92 -15.26 -8.32
C MET A 379 -8.33 -14.36 -9.40
N ILE A 380 -7.00 -14.14 -9.43
CA ILE A 380 -6.34 -13.39 -10.52
C ILE A 380 -6.63 -14.07 -11.87
N PHE A 381 -6.48 -15.38 -11.96
CA PHE A 381 -6.73 -16.11 -13.20
C PHE A 381 -8.21 -16.04 -13.62
N ARG A 382 -9.14 -16.14 -12.67
CA ARG A 382 -10.57 -15.93 -12.95
C ARG A 382 -10.86 -14.51 -13.42
N GLY A 383 -10.22 -13.50 -12.83
CA GLY A 383 -10.34 -12.11 -13.23
C GLY A 383 -9.82 -11.86 -14.64
N ILE A 384 -8.65 -12.42 -14.99
CA ILE A 384 -8.08 -12.33 -16.33
C ILE A 384 -8.98 -13.02 -17.38
N ASN A 385 -9.60 -14.14 -17.02
CA ASN A 385 -10.49 -14.88 -17.92
C ASN A 385 -11.92 -14.28 -17.99
N ALA A 386 -12.32 -13.45 -17.04
CA ALA A 386 -13.64 -12.83 -17.02
C ALA A 386 -13.83 -11.76 -18.11
N ARG A 387 -12.72 -11.22 -18.63
CA ARG A 387 -12.68 -10.37 -19.84
C ARG A 387 -11.69 -10.99 -20.84
N PRO A 388 -11.93 -10.85 -22.16
CA PRO A 388 -10.94 -11.26 -23.14
C PRO A 388 -9.67 -10.43 -22.92
N TRP A 389 -8.64 -11.06 -22.37
CA TRP A 389 -7.33 -10.46 -22.16
C TRP A 389 -6.64 -10.34 -23.51
N GLN A 390 -6.58 -9.12 -24.06
CA GLN A 390 -5.90 -8.84 -25.31
C GLN A 390 -4.54 -8.21 -25.02
N PRO A 391 -3.42 -8.94 -25.19
CA PRO A 391 -2.07 -8.41 -24.97
C PRO A 391 -1.72 -7.22 -25.87
N ASP A 392 -2.37 -7.14 -27.03
CA ASP A 392 -2.11 -6.18 -28.10
C ASP A 392 -3.31 -5.23 -28.36
N SER A 393 -4.17 -5.00 -27.38
CA SER A 393 -5.30 -4.06 -27.55
C SER A 393 -4.78 -2.65 -27.87
N PRO A 394 -5.42 -1.89 -28.80
CA PRO A 394 -4.99 -0.55 -29.17
C PRO A 394 -4.91 0.44 -28.02
N LEU A 395 -5.56 0.13 -26.89
CA LEU A 395 -5.44 0.88 -25.63
C LEU A 395 -4.09 0.68 -24.94
N ALA A 396 -3.28 -0.29 -25.36
CA ALA A 396 -1.90 -0.46 -24.92
C ALA A 396 -0.93 0.48 -25.65
N ASN A 397 -1.35 1.05 -26.76
CA ASN A 397 -0.53 1.91 -27.66
C ASN A 397 -1.04 3.36 -27.78
N ALA A 398 -2.09 3.75 -27.05
CA ALA A 398 -2.65 5.10 -27.07
C ALA A 398 -2.11 6.02 -25.96
#